data_82d91f65420116ab6081abae09a20940
#
_entry.id   82d91f65420116ab6081abae09a20940
#
_cell.length_a   1.000
_cell.length_b   1.000
_cell.length_c   1.000
_cell.angle_alpha   90.00
_cell.angle_beta   90.00
_cell.angle_gamma   90.00
#
_symmetry.space_group_name_H-M   'P 1'
#
loop_
_entity.id
_entity.type
_entity.pdbx_description
1 polymer ?
#
loop_
_entity_poly.entity_id
_entity_poly.type
_entity_poly.pdbx_seq_one_letter_code
_entity_poly.pdbx_strand_id
1 'polypeptide(L)'
;MLAPFFISQQWPQEVGAVPYKFPYPGVDRFMKKKDLHNTSLIRRSTRKWAPLFLWPMFAAFCIGFVWPFLQGLFLSFTKFKTTSKWEWAGISNYIKAFSDESFRYSFGYTAIYAAVSLVLINLLAFLIAYALTQKIKGTNLFRTVFFMPNLIGGIVLGYIWSMIFDGILSHYGKSILTDSTWGFWGLIILMCWQQIGYMMIIYIAGLQAVPEDMLEAARIDGANSWQTLIRVTIPNVMPSITICMFLSLTNGFKLFDQNLALTGGLPYLINPDGSSVHTTEMLALNIYNTFYGQNSNSRGTAQAKAVLFFILVAAIGLFQLTSTRKKEVQQ
;
A
#
# COMPACT_ATOMS: atom_id res chain seq x y z
N MET A 1 -5.65 -0.83 8.62
CA MET A 1 -4.64 -0.69 9.67
C MET A 1 -4.11 0.74 9.71
N LEU A 2 -4.99 1.78 9.81
CA LEU A 2 -4.66 3.20 9.71
C LEU A 2 -5.33 4.05 10.82
N ALA A 3 -5.77 3.46 11.90
CA ALA A 3 -6.54 4.18 12.93
C ALA A 3 -5.75 4.85 14.08
N PRO A 4 -4.46 4.60 14.40
CA PRO A 4 -3.82 5.28 15.52
C PRO A 4 -3.12 6.60 15.19
N PHE A 5 -3.03 7.04 13.93
CA PHE A 5 -2.21 8.21 13.57
C PHE A 5 -2.97 9.55 13.55
N PHE A 6 -4.28 9.58 13.84
CA PHE A 6 -5.07 10.81 13.74
C PHE A 6 -5.32 11.54 15.06
N ILE A 7 -4.68 11.17 16.16
CA ILE A 7 -5.01 11.76 17.50
C ILE A 7 -3.94 12.75 18.02
N SER A 8 -2.98 13.18 17.23
CA SER A 8 -2.02 14.21 17.69
C SER A 8 -1.94 15.46 16.82
N GLN A 9 -2.99 15.82 16.11
CA GLN A 9 -3.11 17.22 15.66
C GLN A 9 -3.61 18.07 16.82
N GLN A 10 -2.69 18.73 17.51
CA GLN A 10 -2.99 19.95 18.24
C GLN A 10 -3.53 20.95 17.22
N TRP A 11 -4.84 21.20 17.31
CA TRP A 11 -5.44 22.34 16.63
C TRP A 11 -4.71 23.59 17.13
N PRO A 12 -4.26 24.51 16.25
CA PRO A 12 -3.74 25.79 16.68
C PRO A 12 -4.83 26.48 17.51
N GLN A 13 -4.57 26.67 18.77
CA GLN A 13 -5.29 27.66 19.57
C GLN A 13 -4.84 28.99 19.03
N GLU A 14 -5.73 29.73 18.39
CA GLU A 14 -5.57 31.10 17.85
C GLU A 14 -5.77 31.17 16.32
N VAL A 15 -6.95 30.79 15.86
CA VAL A 15 -7.58 31.59 14.82
C VAL A 15 -8.48 32.56 15.57
N GLY A 16 -8.08 33.82 15.65
CA GLY A 16 -8.85 34.88 16.24
C GLY A 16 -10.24 34.93 15.62
N ALA A 17 -11.22 34.40 16.35
CA ALA A 17 -12.61 34.55 16.01
C ALA A 17 -12.89 36.05 16.01
N VAL A 18 -13.10 36.65 14.84
CA VAL A 18 -13.69 37.97 14.72
C VAL A 18 -14.98 37.94 15.54
N PRO A 19 -15.10 38.72 16.64
CA PRO A 19 -16.29 38.62 17.47
C PRO A 19 -17.45 39.27 16.71
N TYR A 20 -18.32 38.39 16.15
CA TYR A 20 -19.60 38.84 15.64
C TYR A 20 -20.42 39.32 16.87
N LYS A 21 -20.42 40.64 17.10
CA LYS A 21 -21.22 41.28 18.15
C LYS A 21 -22.69 41.24 17.73
N PHE A 22 -23.47 40.36 18.33
CA PHE A 22 -24.92 40.43 18.20
C PHE A 22 -25.45 41.78 18.78
N PRO A 23 -26.45 42.41 18.13
CA PRO A 23 -26.95 43.71 18.51
C PRO A 23 -27.74 43.76 19.85
N TYR A 24 -27.83 42.62 20.55
CA TYR A 24 -28.54 42.55 21.83
C TYR A 24 -27.59 42.23 22.98
N PRO A 25 -27.36 43.18 23.92
CA PRO A 25 -26.49 42.96 25.08
C PRO A 25 -27.12 41.90 26.02
N GLY A 26 -26.50 40.74 26.12
CA GLY A 26 -26.91 39.65 27.01
C GLY A 26 -27.00 38.27 26.34
N VAL A 27 -27.18 38.20 25.01
CA VAL A 27 -27.30 36.92 24.28
C VAL A 27 -25.97 36.16 24.26
N ASP A 28 -24.84 36.87 24.13
CA ASP A 28 -23.50 36.28 24.11
C ASP A 28 -23.12 35.54 25.40
N ARG A 29 -23.64 36.04 26.55
CA ARG A 29 -23.35 35.44 27.86
C ARG A 29 -24.14 34.15 28.10
N PHE A 30 -25.35 34.06 27.56
CA PHE A 30 -26.19 32.84 27.64
C PHE A 30 -25.74 31.76 26.67
N MET A 31 -25.38 32.11 25.45
CA MET A 31 -24.89 31.13 24.45
C MET A 31 -23.55 30.54 24.87
N LYS A 32 -22.57 31.36 25.23
CA LYS A 32 -21.25 30.87 25.68
C LYS A 32 -21.31 29.93 26.89
N LYS A 33 -22.24 30.20 27.85
CA LYS A 33 -22.39 29.35 29.04
C LYS A 33 -23.10 28.04 28.75
N LYS A 34 -24.06 28.02 27.81
CA LYS A 34 -24.82 26.84 27.41
C LYS A 34 -23.96 25.89 26.54
N ASP A 35 -23.13 26.43 25.64
CA ASP A 35 -22.25 25.66 24.79
C ASP A 35 -21.08 25.04 25.55
N LEU A 36 -20.48 25.76 26.49
CA LEU A 36 -19.43 25.23 27.37
C LEU A 36 -19.97 24.14 28.31
N HIS A 37 -21.24 24.26 28.78
CA HIS A 37 -21.85 23.23 29.62
C HIS A 37 -22.19 21.99 28.81
N ASN A 38 -22.72 22.11 27.58
CA ASN A 38 -23.03 21.02 26.69
C ASN A 38 -21.75 20.29 26.22
N THR A 39 -20.71 20.99 25.86
CA THR A 39 -19.43 20.36 25.46
C THR A 39 -18.77 19.60 26.61
N SER A 40 -18.90 20.11 27.85
CA SER A 40 -18.38 19.41 29.03
C SER A 40 -19.16 18.14 29.36
N LEU A 41 -20.49 18.15 29.21
CA LEU A 41 -21.36 16.98 29.43
C LEU A 41 -21.15 15.92 28.36
N ILE A 42 -21.08 16.29 27.08
CA ILE A 42 -20.77 15.38 25.97
C ILE A 42 -19.40 14.74 26.18
N ARG A 43 -18.38 15.56 26.48
CA ARG A 43 -17.02 15.06 26.72
C ARG A 43 -16.93 14.10 27.92
N ARG A 44 -17.69 14.38 28.98
CA ARG A 44 -17.75 13.52 30.18
C ARG A 44 -18.49 12.21 29.90
N SER A 45 -19.60 12.26 29.17
CA SER A 45 -20.36 11.09 28.74
C SER A 45 -19.56 10.22 27.78
N THR A 46 -18.94 10.83 26.74
CA THR A 46 -18.10 10.11 25.78
C THR A 46 -16.92 9.43 26.49
N ARG A 47 -16.24 10.09 27.41
CA ARG A 47 -15.13 9.53 28.17
C ARG A 47 -15.57 8.35 29.06
N LYS A 48 -16.78 8.38 29.59
CA LYS A 48 -17.33 7.31 30.44
C LYS A 48 -17.68 6.06 29.63
N TRP A 49 -18.25 6.24 28.43
CA TRP A 49 -18.74 5.13 27.60
C TRP A 49 -17.75 4.68 26.52
N ALA A 50 -16.74 5.51 26.19
CA ALA A 50 -15.72 5.17 25.22
C ALA A 50 -15.07 3.79 25.45
N PRO A 51 -14.68 3.38 26.68
CA PRO A 51 -14.13 2.06 26.90
C PRO A 51 -15.09 0.93 26.47
N LEU A 52 -16.39 1.06 26.75
CA LEU A 52 -17.37 0.03 26.41
C LEU A 52 -17.48 -0.19 24.91
N PHE A 53 -17.39 0.86 24.10
CA PHE A 53 -17.47 0.76 22.64
C PHE A 53 -16.11 0.40 22.00
N LEU A 54 -15.00 0.82 22.59
CA LEU A 54 -13.67 0.54 22.04
C LEU A 54 -13.15 -0.86 22.43
N TRP A 55 -13.50 -1.37 23.60
CA TRP A 55 -13.01 -2.65 24.12
C TRP A 55 -13.26 -3.85 23.20
N PRO A 56 -14.49 -4.07 22.67
CA PRO A 56 -14.72 -5.21 21.80
C PRO A 56 -13.86 -5.19 20.55
N MET A 57 -13.72 -4.01 19.93
CA MET A 57 -12.88 -3.82 18.74
C MET A 57 -11.39 -4.01 19.08
N PHE A 58 -10.94 -3.44 20.20
CA PHE A 58 -9.57 -3.58 20.65
C PHE A 58 -9.23 -5.03 21.03
N ALA A 59 -10.14 -5.74 21.71
CA ALA A 59 -9.98 -7.15 22.01
C ALA A 59 -9.90 -8.01 20.75
N ALA A 60 -10.79 -7.78 19.77
CA ALA A 60 -10.74 -8.47 18.48
C ALA A 60 -9.41 -8.20 17.74
N PHE A 61 -8.91 -6.97 17.77
CA PHE A 61 -7.61 -6.62 17.20
C PHE A 61 -6.46 -7.33 17.92
N CYS A 62 -6.49 -7.35 19.24
CA CYS A 62 -5.44 -8.05 20.02
C CYS A 62 -5.43 -9.54 19.75
N ILE A 63 -6.60 -10.19 19.70
CA ILE A 63 -6.71 -11.63 19.46
C ILE A 63 -6.38 -11.99 18.01
N GLY A 64 -6.91 -11.23 17.05
CA GLY A 64 -6.79 -11.55 15.62
C GLY A 64 -5.48 -11.09 14.99
N PHE A 65 -4.80 -10.10 15.55
CA PHE A 65 -3.60 -9.53 14.98
C PHE A 65 -2.39 -9.54 15.93
N VAL A 66 -2.52 -8.94 17.11
CA VAL A 66 -1.35 -8.75 18.00
C VAL A 66 -0.84 -10.11 18.49
N TRP A 67 -1.74 -10.98 18.94
CA TRP A 67 -1.36 -12.30 19.45
C TRP A 67 -0.68 -13.18 18.38
N PRO A 68 -1.24 -13.40 17.18
CA PRO A 68 -0.57 -14.16 16.11
C PRO A 68 0.76 -13.54 15.68
N PHE A 69 0.86 -12.20 15.65
CA PHE A 69 2.11 -11.52 15.34
C PHE A 69 3.20 -11.81 16.37
N LEU A 70 2.91 -11.67 17.66
CA LEU A 70 3.86 -11.98 18.74
C LEU A 70 4.23 -13.46 18.74
N GLN A 71 3.27 -14.34 18.51
CA GLN A 71 3.52 -15.77 18.37
C GLN A 71 4.43 -16.09 17.18
N GLY A 72 4.20 -15.48 16.02
CA GLY A 72 5.07 -15.61 14.84
C GLY A 72 6.49 -15.11 15.12
N LEU A 73 6.61 -13.98 15.82
CA LEU A 73 7.90 -13.43 16.22
C LEU A 73 8.64 -14.40 17.17
N PHE A 74 7.95 -14.99 18.15
CA PHE A 74 8.53 -16.02 19.03
C PHE A 74 8.95 -17.26 18.22
N LEU A 75 8.09 -17.77 17.35
CA LEU A 75 8.37 -18.96 16.55
C LEU A 75 9.52 -18.77 15.54
N SER A 76 9.88 -17.55 15.18
CA SER A 76 11.04 -17.28 14.33
C SER A 76 12.37 -17.66 14.97
N PHE A 77 12.42 -17.73 16.32
CA PHE A 77 13.59 -18.18 17.09
C PHE A 77 13.55 -19.66 17.44
N THR A 78 12.60 -20.41 16.90
CA THR A 78 12.39 -21.81 17.24
C THR A 78 12.42 -22.71 16.00
N LYS A 79 12.76 -23.98 16.18
CA LYS A 79 12.45 -25.05 15.22
C LYS A 79 11.13 -25.67 15.62
N PHE A 80 10.12 -25.64 14.76
CA PHE A 80 8.81 -26.18 15.07
C PHE A 80 8.19 -26.89 13.88
N LYS A 81 7.42 -27.94 14.19
CA LYS A 81 6.55 -28.63 13.22
C LYS A 81 5.08 -28.23 13.41
N THR A 82 4.71 -28.00 14.65
CA THR A 82 3.40 -27.47 15.06
C THR A 82 3.61 -26.43 16.14
N THR A 83 2.67 -25.54 16.34
CA THR A 83 2.75 -24.48 17.36
C THR A 83 2.91 -25.00 18.79
N SER A 84 2.55 -26.28 19.03
CA SER A 84 2.66 -26.94 20.34
C SER A 84 3.99 -27.70 20.54
N LYS A 85 4.73 -28.02 19.47
CA LYS A 85 6.00 -28.77 19.51
C LYS A 85 7.11 -27.92 18.90
N TRP A 86 7.86 -27.27 19.72
CA TRP A 86 8.95 -26.40 19.31
C TRP A 86 10.21 -26.63 20.16
N GLU A 87 11.36 -26.35 19.57
CA GLU A 87 12.68 -26.39 20.20
C GLU A 87 13.35 -25.04 19.99
N TRP A 88 14.05 -24.55 20.99
CA TRP A 88 14.74 -23.26 20.85
C TRP A 88 15.90 -23.37 19.85
N ALA A 89 15.93 -22.47 18.87
CA ALA A 89 16.96 -22.43 17.83
C ALA A 89 17.82 -21.15 17.86
N GLY A 90 17.47 -20.18 18.69
CA GLY A 90 18.14 -18.89 18.73
C GLY A 90 18.09 -18.18 17.36
N ILE A 91 19.21 -17.63 16.93
CA ILE A 91 19.34 -16.90 15.65
C ILE A 91 19.59 -17.80 14.42
N SER A 92 19.66 -19.14 14.61
CA SER A 92 20.00 -20.07 13.52
C SER A 92 19.07 -19.95 12.32
N ASN A 93 17.77 -19.69 12.53
CA ASN A 93 16.79 -19.50 11.45
C ASN A 93 17.09 -18.24 10.61
N TYR A 94 17.54 -17.18 11.24
CA TYR A 94 17.93 -15.95 10.56
C TYR A 94 19.20 -16.14 9.73
N ILE A 95 20.20 -16.85 10.28
CA ILE A 95 21.43 -17.19 9.53
C ILE A 95 21.07 -18.01 8.29
N LYS A 96 20.19 -19.02 8.45
CA LYS A 96 19.71 -19.82 7.33
C LYS A 96 18.95 -18.97 6.30
N ALA A 97 18.10 -18.03 6.74
CA ALA A 97 17.36 -17.16 5.84
C ALA A 97 18.30 -16.29 4.98
N PHE A 98 19.36 -15.71 5.58
CA PHE A 98 20.34 -14.91 4.86
C PHE A 98 21.26 -15.75 3.94
N SER A 99 21.51 -17.01 4.29
CA SER A 99 22.31 -17.94 3.49
C SER A 99 21.52 -18.56 2.34
N ASP A 100 20.18 -18.46 2.37
CA ASP A 100 19.31 -19.01 1.33
C ASP A 100 19.39 -18.17 0.05
N GLU A 101 19.92 -18.78 -1.00
CA GLU A 101 20.09 -18.12 -2.30
C GLU A 101 18.75 -17.73 -2.92
N SER A 102 17.75 -18.63 -2.83
CA SER A 102 16.40 -18.36 -3.34
C SER A 102 15.78 -17.13 -2.66
N PHE A 103 15.98 -16.97 -1.34
CA PHE A 103 15.50 -15.80 -0.61
C PHE A 103 16.20 -14.50 -1.04
N ARG A 104 17.52 -14.53 -1.23
CA ARG A 104 18.28 -13.37 -1.72
C ARG A 104 17.87 -12.98 -3.14
N TYR A 105 17.68 -13.97 -4.01
CA TYR A 105 17.21 -13.74 -5.37
C TYR A 105 15.81 -13.12 -5.37
N SER A 106 14.87 -13.71 -4.61
CA SER A 106 13.51 -13.19 -4.46
C SER A 106 13.46 -11.77 -3.91
N PHE A 107 14.42 -11.41 -3.03
CA PHE A 107 14.58 -10.04 -2.55
C PHE A 107 14.91 -9.08 -3.69
N GLY A 108 15.93 -9.38 -4.48
CA GLY A 108 16.33 -8.56 -5.63
C GLY A 108 15.22 -8.43 -6.67
N TYR A 109 14.59 -9.56 -7.00
CA TYR A 109 13.48 -9.60 -7.95
C TYR A 109 12.29 -8.75 -7.47
N THR A 110 11.91 -8.88 -6.19
CA THR A 110 10.83 -8.08 -5.60
C THR A 110 11.15 -6.59 -5.58
N ALA A 111 12.39 -6.22 -5.28
CA ALA A 111 12.81 -4.81 -5.27
C ALA A 111 12.74 -4.18 -6.67
N ILE A 112 13.23 -4.88 -7.70
CA ILE A 112 13.16 -4.42 -9.10
C ILE A 112 11.70 -4.31 -9.53
N TYR A 113 10.90 -5.33 -9.25
CA TYR A 113 9.48 -5.34 -9.56
C TYR A 113 8.74 -4.19 -8.90
N ALA A 114 8.95 -3.97 -7.59
CA ALA A 114 8.32 -2.89 -6.84
C ALA A 114 8.71 -1.51 -7.39
N ALA A 115 9.98 -1.32 -7.78
CA ALA A 115 10.45 -0.07 -8.38
C ALA A 115 9.80 0.19 -9.75
N VAL A 116 9.76 -0.81 -10.62
CA VAL A 116 9.17 -0.68 -11.97
C VAL A 116 7.66 -0.47 -11.88
N SER A 117 6.96 -1.27 -11.07
CA SER A 117 5.51 -1.14 -10.88
C SER A 117 5.12 0.20 -10.24
N LEU A 118 5.91 0.68 -9.26
CA LEU A 118 5.73 2.00 -8.64
C LEU A 118 5.70 3.10 -9.70
N VAL A 119 6.70 3.12 -10.59
CA VAL A 119 6.81 4.16 -11.62
C VAL A 119 5.66 4.05 -12.63
N LEU A 120 5.43 2.85 -13.19
CA LEU A 120 4.45 2.65 -14.24
C LEU A 120 3.03 2.90 -13.76
N ILE A 121 2.64 2.35 -12.60
CA ILE A 121 1.29 2.51 -12.06
C ILE A 121 1.00 3.99 -11.78
N ASN A 122 1.93 4.69 -11.10
CA ASN A 122 1.69 6.09 -10.76
C ASN A 122 1.70 7.01 -11.98
N LEU A 123 2.61 6.79 -12.93
CA LEU A 123 2.67 7.56 -14.16
C LEU A 123 1.37 7.40 -14.97
N LEU A 124 0.94 6.16 -15.23
CA LEU A 124 -0.26 5.88 -16.01
C LEU A 124 -1.52 6.35 -15.29
N ALA A 125 -1.63 6.11 -13.97
CA ALA A 125 -2.76 6.56 -13.17
C ALA A 125 -2.88 8.10 -13.15
N PHE A 126 -1.76 8.81 -13.00
CA PHE A 126 -1.74 10.27 -13.03
C PHE A 126 -2.13 10.82 -14.40
N LEU A 127 -1.59 10.26 -15.49
CA LEU A 127 -1.93 10.69 -16.86
C LEU A 127 -3.42 10.51 -17.16
N ILE A 128 -4.00 9.35 -16.80
CA ILE A 128 -5.42 9.09 -16.97
C ILE A 128 -6.26 10.02 -16.10
N ALA A 129 -5.87 10.22 -14.83
CA ALA A 129 -6.55 11.14 -13.92
C ALA A 129 -6.54 12.57 -14.46
N TYR A 130 -5.39 13.04 -14.93
CA TYR A 130 -5.24 14.37 -15.52
C TYR A 130 -6.11 14.53 -16.76
N ALA A 131 -6.13 13.54 -17.66
CA ALA A 131 -7.01 13.56 -18.82
C ALA A 131 -8.49 13.62 -18.41
N LEU A 132 -8.92 12.80 -17.44
CA LEU A 132 -10.32 12.75 -16.99
C LEU A 132 -10.77 13.99 -16.20
N THR A 133 -9.86 14.85 -15.75
CA THR A 133 -10.21 16.15 -15.16
C THR A 133 -10.41 17.26 -16.19
N GLN A 134 -10.11 17.02 -17.48
CA GLN A 134 -10.26 17.99 -18.57
C GLN A 134 -11.69 18.11 -19.16
N LYS A 135 -12.74 17.86 -18.36
CA LYS A 135 -14.16 17.98 -18.78
C LYS A 135 -14.56 17.10 -19.98
N ILE A 136 -13.96 15.91 -20.11
CA ILE A 136 -14.29 14.92 -21.14
C ILE A 136 -15.72 14.38 -20.90
N LYS A 137 -16.51 14.21 -21.97
CA LYS A 137 -17.83 13.56 -21.86
C LYS A 137 -17.68 12.10 -21.47
N GLY A 138 -18.50 11.61 -20.54
CA GLY A 138 -18.47 10.22 -20.10
C GLY A 138 -17.42 9.89 -19.03
N THR A 139 -16.83 10.88 -18.37
CA THR A 139 -15.79 10.70 -17.32
C THR A 139 -16.17 9.66 -16.26
N ASN A 140 -17.44 9.62 -15.83
CA ASN A 140 -17.90 8.66 -14.82
C ASN A 140 -17.85 7.22 -15.32
N LEU A 141 -18.15 6.99 -16.61
CA LEU A 141 -18.03 5.66 -17.21
C LEU A 141 -16.58 5.19 -17.22
N PHE A 142 -15.66 6.06 -17.67
CA PHE A 142 -14.22 5.73 -17.65
C PHE A 142 -13.71 5.45 -16.23
N ARG A 143 -14.09 6.27 -15.25
CA ARG A 143 -13.75 6.01 -13.83
C ARG A 143 -14.20 4.63 -13.38
N THR A 144 -15.44 4.25 -13.70
CA THR A 144 -15.99 2.94 -13.32
C THR A 144 -15.24 1.80 -14.02
N VAL A 145 -15.02 1.89 -15.33
CA VAL A 145 -14.33 0.84 -16.11
C VAL A 145 -12.89 0.63 -15.63
N PHE A 146 -12.13 1.70 -15.39
CA PHE A 146 -10.76 1.59 -14.90
C PHE A 146 -10.69 1.10 -13.45
N PHE A 147 -11.69 1.40 -12.62
CA PHE A 147 -11.70 0.97 -11.23
C PHE A 147 -12.13 -0.50 -11.04
N MET A 148 -12.95 -1.03 -11.94
CA MET A 148 -13.55 -2.37 -11.83
C MET A 148 -12.54 -3.50 -11.64
N PRO A 149 -11.36 -3.54 -12.33
CA PRO A 149 -10.37 -4.60 -12.14
C PRO A 149 -9.86 -4.72 -10.71
N ASN A 150 -9.80 -3.62 -9.96
CA ASN A 150 -9.33 -3.62 -8.58
C ASN A 150 -10.27 -4.36 -7.61
N LEU A 151 -11.53 -4.57 -7.99
CA LEU A 151 -12.52 -5.28 -7.20
C LEU A 151 -12.40 -6.81 -7.32
N ILE A 152 -11.64 -7.31 -8.29
CA ILE A 152 -11.48 -8.74 -8.54
C ILE A 152 -10.31 -9.26 -7.71
N GLY A 153 -10.50 -10.41 -7.06
CA GLY A 153 -9.46 -11.03 -6.23
C GLY A 153 -8.23 -11.43 -7.04
N GLY A 154 -7.04 -11.22 -6.46
CA GLY A 154 -5.75 -11.41 -7.12
C GLY A 154 -5.51 -12.81 -7.68
N ILE A 155 -5.94 -13.86 -6.98
CA ILE A 155 -5.83 -15.25 -7.44
C ILE A 155 -6.66 -15.48 -8.71
N VAL A 156 -7.91 -15.00 -8.72
CA VAL A 156 -8.80 -15.11 -9.88
C VAL A 156 -8.22 -14.40 -11.09
N LEU A 157 -7.74 -13.18 -10.88
CA LEU A 157 -7.07 -12.39 -11.92
C LEU A 157 -5.81 -13.10 -12.44
N GLY A 158 -4.98 -13.62 -11.56
CA GLY A 158 -3.76 -14.32 -11.93
C GLY A 158 -4.05 -15.50 -12.87
N TYR A 159 -5.04 -16.33 -12.57
CA TYR A 159 -5.43 -17.44 -13.45
C TYR A 159 -6.03 -16.97 -14.78
N ILE A 160 -6.91 -15.96 -14.77
CA ILE A 160 -7.48 -15.44 -16.02
C ILE A 160 -6.37 -14.88 -16.93
N TRP A 161 -5.46 -14.10 -16.38
CA TRP A 161 -4.34 -13.53 -17.14
C TRP A 161 -3.33 -14.58 -17.58
N SER A 162 -3.09 -15.65 -16.80
CA SER A 162 -2.28 -16.78 -17.23
C SER A 162 -2.85 -17.42 -18.51
N MET A 163 -4.17 -17.67 -18.54
CA MET A 163 -4.83 -18.21 -19.73
C MET A 163 -4.74 -17.26 -20.94
N ILE A 164 -4.88 -15.95 -20.73
CA ILE A 164 -4.78 -14.94 -21.78
C ILE A 164 -3.34 -14.89 -22.33
N PHE A 165 -2.34 -14.85 -21.46
CA PHE A 165 -0.95 -14.80 -21.89
C PHE A 165 -0.52 -16.09 -22.59
N ASP A 166 -0.88 -17.25 -22.06
CA ASP A 166 -0.56 -18.52 -22.70
C ASP A 166 -1.26 -18.66 -24.06
N GLY A 167 -2.51 -18.20 -24.18
CA GLY A 167 -3.22 -18.15 -25.47
C GLY A 167 -2.52 -17.27 -26.50
N ILE A 168 -1.96 -16.13 -26.12
CA ILE A 168 -1.25 -15.21 -27.02
C ILE A 168 0.18 -15.72 -27.30
N LEU A 169 0.93 -16.06 -26.27
CA LEU A 169 2.35 -16.38 -26.37
C LEU A 169 2.59 -17.75 -27.04
N SER A 170 1.66 -18.70 -26.92
CA SER A 170 1.76 -20.00 -27.58
C SER A 170 1.87 -19.89 -29.11
N HIS A 171 1.25 -18.88 -29.72
CA HIS A 171 1.39 -18.63 -31.17
C HIS A 171 2.83 -18.28 -31.58
N TYR A 172 3.65 -17.81 -30.62
CA TYR A 172 5.06 -17.47 -30.81
C TYR A 172 6.00 -18.51 -30.22
N GLY A 173 5.48 -19.69 -29.81
CA GLY A 173 6.26 -20.74 -29.15
C GLY A 173 6.84 -20.34 -27.79
N LYS A 174 6.19 -19.40 -27.08
CA LYS A 174 6.63 -18.86 -25.79
C LYS A 174 5.57 -19.09 -24.72
N SER A 175 5.97 -19.04 -23.45
CA SER A 175 5.07 -19.08 -22.29
C SER A 175 5.64 -18.22 -21.17
N ILE A 176 4.76 -17.66 -20.34
CA ILE A 176 5.15 -16.93 -19.13
C ILE A 176 5.83 -17.84 -18.09
N LEU A 177 5.63 -19.17 -18.19
CA LEU A 177 6.18 -20.14 -17.25
C LEU A 177 7.57 -20.65 -17.67
N THR A 178 8.00 -20.42 -18.92
CA THR A 178 9.28 -20.91 -19.44
C THR A 178 10.35 -19.81 -19.54
N ASP A 179 9.97 -18.56 -19.49
CA ASP A 179 10.87 -17.42 -19.61
C ASP A 179 10.57 -16.37 -18.53
N SER A 180 11.55 -16.09 -17.69
CA SER A 180 11.45 -15.13 -16.58
C SER A 180 11.12 -13.72 -17.03
N THR A 181 11.56 -13.32 -18.23
CA THR A 181 11.28 -11.98 -18.78
C THR A 181 9.79 -11.81 -19.09
N TRP A 182 9.17 -12.83 -19.72
CA TRP A 182 7.73 -12.81 -19.98
C TRP A 182 6.93 -12.91 -18.68
N GLY A 183 7.37 -13.71 -17.72
CA GLY A 183 6.78 -13.77 -16.39
C GLY A 183 6.82 -12.43 -15.66
N PHE A 184 7.95 -11.71 -15.71
CA PHE A 184 8.11 -10.38 -15.11
C PHE A 184 7.14 -9.36 -15.73
N TRP A 185 7.15 -9.25 -17.05
CA TRP A 185 6.27 -8.28 -17.73
C TRP A 185 4.80 -8.68 -17.64
N GLY A 186 4.49 -9.97 -17.60
CA GLY A 186 3.14 -10.46 -17.34
C GLY A 186 2.61 -9.98 -15.98
N LEU A 187 3.41 -10.09 -14.92
CA LEU A 187 3.06 -9.56 -13.60
C LEU A 187 2.91 -8.03 -13.61
N ILE A 188 3.79 -7.30 -14.30
CA ILE A 188 3.69 -5.84 -14.42
C ILE A 188 2.41 -5.41 -15.14
N ILE A 189 2.09 -6.03 -16.28
CA ILE A 189 0.89 -5.70 -17.06
C ILE A 189 -0.37 -5.96 -16.24
N LEU A 190 -0.46 -7.14 -15.59
CA LEU A 190 -1.58 -7.50 -14.73
C LEU A 190 -1.76 -6.47 -13.60
N MET A 191 -0.68 -6.14 -12.90
CA MET A 191 -0.75 -5.19 -11.78
C MET A 191 -1.07 -3.78 -12.22
N CYS A 192 -0.52 -3.31 -13.34
CA CYS A 192 -0.90 -2.03 -13.92
C CYS A 192 -2.40 -1.99 -14.20
N TRP A 193 -2.92 -2.98 -14.91
CA TRP A 193 -4.34 -3.07 -15.23
C TRP A 193 -5.23 -3.10 -13.97
N GLN A 194 -4.81 -3.81 -12.92
CA GLN A 194 -5.57 -3.92 -11.67
C GLN A 194 -5.51 -2.64 -10.83
N GLN A 195 -4.34 -1.99 -10.72
CA GLN A 195 -4.09 -0.94 -9.72
C GLN A 195 -4.28 0.48 -10.26
N ILE A 196 -4.12 0.70 -11.56
CA ILE A 196 -4.18 2.04 -12.17
C ILE A 196 -5.48 2.75 -11.81
N GLY A 197 -6.62 2.07 -11.90
CA GLY A 197 -7.92 2.68 -11.64
C GLY A 197 -8.10 3.14 -10.19
N TYR A 198 -7.56 2.39 -9.23
CA TYR A 198 -7.59 2.78 -7.82
C TYR A 198 -6.73 4.02 -7.55
N MET A 199 -5.51 4.03 -8.06
CA MET A 199 -4.62 5.20 -7.91
C MET A 199 -5.14 6.42 -8.68
N MET A 200 -5.73 6.22 -9.85
CA MET A 200 -6.38 7.26 -10.66
C MET A 200 -7.45 8.02 -9.87
N ILE A 201 -8.29 7.33 -9.10
CA ILE A 201 -9.33 7.98 -8.28
C ILE A 201 -8.72 8.90 -7.23
N ILE A 202 -7.63 8.47 -6.57
CA ILE A 202 -6.92 9.29 -5.59
C ILE A 202 -6.30 10.52 -6.25
N TYR A 203 -5.70 10.35 -7.44
CA TYR A 203 -5.16 11.46 -8.22
C TYR A 203 -6.25 12.43 -8.70
N ILE A 204 -7.42 11.93 -9.13
CA ILE A 204 -8.55 12.79 -9.51
C ILE A 204 -8.98 13.66 -8.32
N ALA A 205 -9.10 13.08 -7.12
CA ALA A 205 -9.45 13.83 -5.92
C ALA A 205 -8.42 14.93 -5.62
N GLY A 206 -7.12 14.62 -5.73
CA GLY A 206 -6.07 15.62 -5.55
C GLY A 206 -6.06 16.72 -6.61
N LEU A 207 -6.28 16.35 -7.88
CA LEU A 207 -6.35 17.32 -8.98
C LEU A 207 -7.55 18.25 -8.86
N GLN A 208 -8.68 17.75 -8.38
CA GLN A 208 -9.90 18.55 -8.14
C GLN A 208 -9.80 19.44 -6.88
N ALA A 209 -8.87 19.18 -5.99
CA ALA A 209 -8.64 19.99 -4.81
C ALA A 209 -7.75 21.23 -5.08
N VAL A 210 -7.12 21.33 -6.27
CA VAL A 210 -6.32 22.50 -6.66
C VAL A 210 -7.25 23.71 -6.82
N PRO A 211 -7.02 24.84 -6.11
CA PRO A 211 -7.86 26.03 -6.22
C PRO A 211 -7.87 26.60 -7.65
N GLU A 212 -9.05 26.90 -8.18
CA GLU A 212 -9.20 27.49 -9.54
C GLU A 212 -8.48 28.84 -9.65
N ASP A 213 -8.51 29.66 -8.60
CA ASP A 213 -7.83 30.96 -8.53
C ASP A 213 -6.32 30.85 -8.83
N MET A 214 -5.67 29.78 -8.37
CA MET A 214 -4.24 29.55 -8.66
C MET A 214 -4.01 29.21 -10.13
N LEU A 215 -4.93 28.48 -10.76
CA LEU A 215 -4.86 28.14 -12.18
C LEU A 215 -5.14 29.35 -13.07
N GLU A 216 -6.07 30.22 -12.65
CA GLU A 216 -6.38 31.47 -13.33
C GLU A 216 -5.22 32.48 -13.24
N ALA A 217 -4.64 32.64 -12.02
CA ALA A 217 -3.46 33.50 -11.83
C ALA A 217 -2.29 33.07 -12.73
N ALA A 218 -2.01 31.75 -12.81
CA ALA A 218 -0.97 31.24 -13.69
C ALA A 218 -1.25 31.54 -15.19
N ARG A 219 -2.52 31.53 -15.60
CA ARG A 219 -2.91 31.91 -17.00
C ARG A 219 -2.71 33.40 -17.25
N ILE A 220 -3.07 34.25 -16.28
CA ILE A 220 -2.88 35.69 -16.35
C ILE A 220 -1.39 36.03 -16.45
N ASP A 221 -0.54 35.31 -15.71
CA ASP A 221 0.92 35.43 -15.76
C ASP A 221 1.55 34.88 -17.06
N GLY A 222 0.74 34.37 -18.00
CA GLY A 222 1.19 33.86 -19.29
C GLY A 222 1.81 32.45 -19.25
N ALA A 223 1.59 31.68 -18.19
CA ALA A 223 2.08 30.31 -18.11
C ALA A 223 1.37 29.40 -19.10
N ASN A 224 2.13 28.60 -19.86
CA ASN A 224 1.56 27.56 -20.71
C ASN A 224 1.09 26.34 -19.87
N SER A 225 0.33 25.45 -20.49
CA SER A 225 -0.26 24.28 -19.80
C SER A 225 0.79 23.39 -19.11
N TRP A 226 1.97 23.23 -19.69
CA TRP A 226 3.07 22.46 -19.11
C TRP A 226 3.69 23.15 -17.89
N GLN A 227 3.87 24.45 -17.97
CA GLN A 227 4.37 25.26 -16.85
C GLN A 227 3.36 25.27 -15.69
N THR A 228 2.06 25.42 -15.99
CA THR A 228 0.99 25.33 -15.00
C THR A 228 0.96 23.93 -14.34
N LEU A 229 1.09 22.86 -15.14
CA LEU A 229 1.13 21.50 -14.61
C LEU A 229 2.28 21.31 -13.64
N ILE A 230 3.52 21.68 -14.03
CA ILE A 230 4.71 21.40 -13.21
C ILE A 230 4.83 22.36 -12.01
N ARG A 231 4.53 23.65 -12.18
CA ARG A 231 4.80 24.68 -11.17
C ARG A 231 3.63 24.95 -10.23
N VAL A 232 2.41 24.63 -10.65
CA VAL A 232 1.19 24.88 -9.86
C VAL A 232 0.50 23.56 -9.50
N THR A 233 0.12 22.76 -10.51
CA THR A 233 -0.72 21.56 -10.26
C THR A 233 0.03 20.49 -9.49
N ILE A 234 1.21 20.03 -9.94
CA ILE A 234 1.96 18.96 -9.29
C ILE A 234 2.32 19.29 -7.83
N PRO A 235 2.82 20.49 -7.48
CA PRO A 235 3.09 20.82 -6.08
C PRO A 235 1.85 20.76 -5.18
N ASN A 236 0.69 21.20 -5.67
CA ASN A 236 -0.56 21.14 -4.91
C ASN A 236 -1.12 19.71 -4.79
N VAL A 237 -0.81 18.80 -5.73
CA VAL A 237 -1.22 17.39 -5.73
C VAL A 237 -0.22 16.51 -4.98
N MET A 238 0.90 17.06 -4.46
CA MET A 238 1.92 16.28 -3.76
C MET A 238 1.39 15.35 -2.65
N PRO A 239 0.39 15.74 -1.83
CA PRO A 239 -0.20 14.82 -0.85
C PRO A 239 -0.77 13.55 -1.49
N SER A 240 -1.50 13.68 -2.61
CA SER A 240 -2.04 12.53 -3.34
C SER A 240 -0.93 11.69 -3.99
N ILE A 241 0.11 12.32 -4.54
CA ILE A 241 1.29 11.64 -5.07
C ILE A 241 1.95 10.80 -3.97
N THR A 242 2.15 11.38 -2.78
CA THR A 242 2.74 10.69 -1.63
C THR A 242 1.94 9.44 -1.25
N ILE A 243 0.61 9.58 -1.15
CA ILE A 243 -0.29 8.47 -0.82
C ILE A 243 -0.22 7.38 -1.89
N CYS A 244 -0.34 7.73 -3.17
CA CYS A 244 -0.30 6.78 -4.27
C CYS A 244 1.05 6.05 -4.36
N MET A 245 2.17 6.76 -4.20
CA MET A 245 3.50 6.16 -4.17
C MET A 245 3.65 5.19 -2.98
N PHE A 246 3.16 5.55 -1.79
CA PHE A 246 3.19 4.68 -0.62
C PHE A 246 2.38 3.40 -0.84
N LEU A 247 1.16 3.53 -1.35
CA LEU A 247 0.28 2.40 -1.63
C LEU A 247 0.86 1.48 -2.71
N SER A 248 1.36 2.06 -3.82
CA SER A 248 1.96 1.28 -4.92
C SER A 248 3.20 0.53 -4.46
N LEU A 249 4.08 1.17 -3.69
CA LEU A 249 5.30 0.55 -3.19
C LEU A 249 4.99 -0.61 -2.23
N THR A 250 4.10 -0.37 -1.27
CA THR A 250 3.71 -1.41 -0.30
C THR A 250 2.99 -2.57 -0.97
N ASN A 251 2.12 -2.32 -1.96
CA ASN A 251 1.44 -3.37 -2.72
C ASN A 251 2.44 -4.16 -3.59
N GLY A 252 3.42 -3.49 -4.20
CA GLY A 252 4.48 -4.14 -4.97
C GLY A 252 5.30 -5.13 -4.13
N PHE A 253 5.71 -4.73 -2.93
CA PHE A 253 6.45 -5.64 -2.04
C PHE A 253 5.60 -6.80 -1.52
N LYS A 254 4.31 -6.58 -1.24
CA LYS A 254 3.40 -7.59 -0.68
C LYS A 254 2.73 -8.49 -1.72
N LEU A 255 3.10 -8.37 -2.99
CA LEU A 255 2.48 -9.13 -4.06
C LEU A 255 2.64 -10.63 -3.83
N PHE A 256 1.52 -11.32 -3.63
CA PHE A 256 1.46 -12.76 -3.40
C PHE A 256 0.47 -13.46 -4.33
N ASP A 257 -0.81 -13.08 -4.27
CA ASP A 257 -1.90 -13.77 -4.96
C ASP A 257 -1.68 -13.88 -6.48
N GLN A 258 -1.32 -12.75 -7.10
CA GLN A 258 -1.09 -12.69 -8.54
C GLN A 258 0.20 -13.45 -8.93
N ASN A 259 1.25 -13.37 -8.10
CA ASN A 259 2.48 -14.10 -8.35
C ASN A 259 2.26 -15.62 -8.25
N LEU A 260 1.50 -16.06 -7.23
CA LEU A 260 1.15 -17.48 -7.06
C LEU A 260 0.33 -17.99 -8.23
N ALA A 261 -0.70 -17.24 -8.67
CA ALA A 261 -1.65 -17.71 -9.67
C ALA A 261 -1.17 -17.53 -11.12
N LEU A 262 -0.36 -16.49 -11.39
CA LEU A 262 0.13 -16.21 -12.75
C LEU A 262 1.35 -17.04 -13.11
N THR A 263 2.39 -17.04 -12.29
CA THR A 263 3.67 -17.69 -12.61
C THR A 263 4.03 -18.81 -11.65
N GLY A 264 3.48 -18.82 -10.42
CA GLY A 264 3.88 -19.77 -9.37
C GLY A 264 5.37 -19.72 -9.03
N GLY A 265 6.07 -18.63 -9.43
CA GLY A 265 7.51 -18.49 -9.29
C GLY A 265 8.34 -19.06 -10.46
N LEU A 266 7.71 -19.70 -11.44
CA LEU A 266 8.37 -20.34 -12.58
C LEU A 266 8.90 -19.30 -13.60
N PRO A 267 9.92 -19.66 -14.41
CA PRO A 267 10.70 -20.88 -14.39
C PRO A 267 11.65 -20.96 -13.19
N TYR A 268 12.26 -22.10 -13.00
CA TYR A 268 13.36 -22.25 -12.04
C TYR A 268 14.68 -22.54 -12.77
N LEU A 269 15.76 -22.04 -12.21
CA LEU A 269 17.12 -22.34 -12.61
C LEU A 269 17.72 -23.36 -11.65
N ILE A 270 18.38 -24.37 -12.20
CA ILE A 270 19.14 -25.35 -11.41
C ILE A 270 20.60 -24.89 -11.41
N ASN A 271 21.11 -24.62 -10.23
CA ASN A 271 22.51 -24.23 -10.03
C ASN A 271 23.43 -25.47 -10.14
N PRO A 272 24.75 -25.29 -10.37
CA PRO A 272 25.72 -26.38 -10.43
C PRO A 272 25.82 -27.20 -9.13
N ASP A 273 25.44 -26.64 -7.98
CA ASP A 273 25.39 -27.30 -6.68
C ASP A 273 24.12 -28.13 -6.45
N GLY A 274 23.21 -28.19 -7.45
CA GLY A 274 21.93 -28.88 -7.38
C GLY A 274 20.81 -28.09 -6.68
N SER A 275 21.07 -26.86 -6.21
CA SER A 275 20.04 -25.98 -5.70
C SER A 275 19.17 -25.44 -6.84
N SER A 276 17.90 -25.12 -6.56
CA SER A 276 16.99 -24.51 -7.54
C SER A 276 16.53 -23.16 -7.05
N VAL A 277 16.56 -22.17 -7.96
CA VAL A 277 16.05 -20.83 -7.71
C VAL A 277 14.89 -20.55 -8.64
N HIS A 278 13.74 -20.19 -8.08
CA HIS A 278 12.57 -19.77 -8.82
C HIS A 278 12.74 -18.33 -9.30
N THR A 279 12.75 -18.12 -10.62
CA THR A 279 13.20 -16.84 -11.22
C THR A 279 12.14 -15.73 -11.21
N THR A 280 10.87 -16.07 -11.03
CA THR A 280 9.78 -15.08 -10.87
C THR A 280 9.15 -15.12 -9.48
N GLU A 281 9.80 -15.77 -8.53
CA GLU A 281 9.33 -15.89 -7.16
C GLU A 281 9.60 -14.60 -6.38
N MET A 282 8.53 -13.97 -5.91
CA MET A 282 8.64 -12.79 -5.05
C MET A 282 8.77 -13.18 -3.57
N LEU A 283 9.23 -12.25 -2.74
CA LEU A 283 9.50 -12.49 -1.31
C LEU A 283 8.32 -13.13 -0.56
N ALA A 284 7.10 -12.66 -0.78
CA ALA A 284 5.93 -13.20 -0.12
C ALA A 284 5.67 -14.66 -0.52
N LEU A 285 5.85 -14.99 -1.80
CA LEU A 285 5.71 -16.35 -2.32
C LEU A 285 6.85 -17.26 -1.83
N ASN A 286 8.09 -16.76 -1.77
CA ASN A 286 9.22 -17.49 -1.20
C ASN A 286 9.01 -17.88 0.27
N ILE A 287 8.47 -16.95 1.08
CA ILE A 287 8.13 -17.22 2.47
C ILE A 287 7.07 -18.32 2.56
N TYR A 288 6.03 -18.23 1.73
CA TYR A 288 4.96 -19.22 1.66
C TYR A 288 5.50 -20.60 1.25
N ASN A 289 6.28 -20.69 0.18
CA ASN A 289 6.88 -21.92 -0.29
C ASN A 289 7.87 -22.54 0.73
N THR A 290 8.62 -21.71 1.46
CA THR A 290 9.47 -22.15 2.56
C THR A 290 8.65 -22.75 3.70
N PHE A 291 7.48 -22.18 4.03
CA PHE A 291 6.64 -22.61 5.14
C PHE A 291 5.87 -23.91 4.82
N TYR A 292 5.30 -24.00 3.62
CA TYR A 292 4.46 -25.13 3.18
C TYR A 292 5.21 -26.18 2.38
N GLY A 293 6.51 -25.98 2.09
CA GLY A 293 7.36 -26.94 1.38
C GLY A 293 7.48 -28.26 2.13
N GLN A 294 8.05 -29.26 1.43
CA GLN A 294 8.15 -30.65 1.91
C GLN A 294 8.96 -30.80 3.23
N ASN A 295 9.86 -29.87 3.52
CA ASN A 295 10.69 -29.92 4.71
C ASN A 295 10.03 -29.17 5.89
N SER A 296 9.34 -29.90 6.75
CA SER A 296 8.69 -29.32 7.95
C SER A 296 9.67 -28.64 8.94
N ASN A 297 10.96 -28.89 8.82
CA ASN A 297 11.98 -28.25 9.65
C ASN A 297 12.30 -26.80 9.19
N SER A 298 11.83 -26.39 8.01
CA SER A 298 12.02 -25.04 7.46
C SER A 298 11.01 -23.99 7.97
N ARG A 299 9.98 -24.41 8.70
CA ARG A 299 8.92 -23.48 9.19
C ARG A 299 9.47 -22.35 10.07
N GLY A 300 10.42 -22.64 10.95
CA GLY A 300 11.10 -21.61 11.75
C GLY A 300 11.89 -20.63 10.86
N THR A 301 12.54 -21.12 9.81
CA THR A 301 13.25 -20.28 8.82
C THR A 301 12.25 -19.43 8.03
N ALA A 302 11.09 -19.98 7.64
CA ALA A 302 10.04 -19.20 6.99
C ALA A 302 9.51 -18.07 7.88
N GLN A 303 9.33 -18.32 9.18
CA GLN A 303 8.96 -17.27 10.14
C GLN A 303 10.05 -16.21 10.30
N ALA A 304 11.33 -16.60 10.31
CA ALA A 304 12.43 -15.63 10.33
C ALA A 304 12.43 -14.77 9.05
N LYS A 305 12.24 -15.38 7.87
CA LYS A 305 12.05 -14.65 6.60
C LYS A 305 10.87 -13.66 6.66
N ALA A 306 9.73 -14.08 7.24
CA ALA A 306 8.55 -13.23 7.39
C ALA A 306 8.81 -12.02 8.30
N VAL A 307 9.57 -12.20 9.41
CA VAL A 307 9.98 -11.10 10.29
C VAL A 307 10.93 -10.14 9.55
N LEU A 308 11.92 -10.66 8.83
CA LEU A 308 12.82 -9.83 8.01
C LEU A 308 12.05 -9.03 6.96
N PHE A 309 11.10 -9.67 6.29
CA PHE A 309 10.23 -9.03 5.33
C PHE A 309 9.37 -7.92 5.96
N PHE A 310 8.79 -8.16 7.13
CA PHE A 310 8.04 -7.16 7.89
C PHE A 310 8.91 -5.94 8.21
N ILE A 311 10.12 -6.15 8.75
CA ILE A 311 11.06 -5.07 9.09
C ILE A 311 11.43 -4.28 7.83
N LEU A 312 11.70 -4.97 6.73
CA LEU A 312 12.02 -4.34 5.45
C LEU A 312 10.88 -3.43 4.96
N VAL A 313 9.65 -3.96 4.85
CA VAL A 313 8.50 -3.20 4.36
C VAL A 313 8.18 -2.02 5.27
N ALA A 314 8.29 -2.21 6.60
CA ALA A 314 8.10 -1.13 7.57
C ALA A 314 9.17 -0.03 7.41
N ALA A 315 10.43 -0.41 7.27
CA ALA A 315 11.54 0.53 7.09
C ALA A 315 11.38 1.34 5.78
N ILE A 316 11.08 0.67 4.67
CA ILE A 316 10.85 1.32 3.37
C ILE A 316 9.66 2.26 3.44
N GLY A 317 8.55 1.82 4.04
CA GLY A 317 7.34 2.63 4.19
C GLY A 317 7.57 3.87 5.06
N LEU A 318 8.29 3.74 6.17
CA LEU A 318 8.65 4.86 7.04
C LEU A 318 9.62 5.82 6.34
N PHE A 319 10.63 5.31 5.65
CA PHE A 319 11.56 6.14 4.89
C PHE A 319 10.84 6.95 3.81
N GLN A 320 9.97 6.32 3.04
CA GLN A 320 9.21 7.00 2.01
C GLN A 320 8.30 8.08 2.60
N LEU A 321 7.55 7.73 3.66
CA LEU A 321 6.64 8.67 4.32
C LEU A 321 7.39 9.92 4.84
N THR A 322 8.54 9.73 5.48
CA THR A 322 9.34 10.84 6.00
C THR A 322 9.96 11.69 4.90
N SER A 323 10.37 11.06 3.79
CA SER A 323 11.00 11.75 2.64
C SER A 323 10.01 12.58 1.84
N THR A 324 8.79 12.09 1.67
CA THR A 324 7.75 12.78 0.89
C THR A 324 7.03 13.87 1.67
N ARG A 325 6.77 13.68 2.97
CA ARG A 325 6.17 14.73 3.83
C ARG A 325 6.93 16.05 3.82
N LYS A 326 8.26 16.03 3.66
CA LYS A 326 9.07 17.24 3.58
C LYS A 326 8.81 18.07 2.31
N LYS A 327 8.18 17.51 1.30
CA LYS A 327 7.86 18.16 0.02
C LYS A 327 6.39 18.58 -0.10
N GLU A 328 5.56 18.24 0.88
CA GLU A 328 4.17 18.64 0.93
C GLU A 328 4.08 20.12 1.31
N VAL A 329 3.40 20.91 0.50
CA VAL A 329 3.03 22.28 0.84
C VAL A 329 1.93 22.16 1.89
N GLN A 330 2.19 22.63 3.11
CA GLN A 330 1.16 22.74 4.13
C GLN A 330 0.19 23.86 3.69
N GLN A 331 -1.01 23.47 3.32
CA GLN A 331 -2.13 24.38 3.05
C GLN A 331 -2.81 24.79 4.35
#